data_c5c9c780932a30f61f3ff656f324ad64
#
_entry.id   c5c9c780932a30f61f3ff656f324ad64
#
_cell.length_a   1.000
_cell.length_b   1.000
_cell.length_c   1.000
_cell.angle_alpha   90.00
_cell.angle_beta   90.00
_cell.angle_gamma   90.00
#
_symmetry.space_group_name_H-M   'P 1'
#
loop_
_entity.id
_entity.type
_entity.pdbx_description
1 polymer ?
#
loop_
_entity_poly.entity_id
_entity_poly.type
_entity_poly.pdbx_seq_one_letter_code
_entity_poly.pdbx_strand_id
1 'polypeptide(L)'
;GPTEVMIIADKSANPAWVAADLLAQAEHDVVAQPILVTDDINLANEVSNQIETQLETLTTKNTARQSIDTFGRIIIVDSLKEQAVEIANKKAPEHLEISMEESELRDFIVSSVRNYGSLFIGHSSAEVFGDYAAGLNHTLPTSGAAKYTGGLSVRMFLKTVTTLRVKEGSAGSIKSA
;
A
#
# COMPACT_ATOMS: atom_id res chain seq x y z
N GLY A 1 1.58 2.55 -16.16
CA GLY A 1 0.31 1.90 -15.80
C GLY A 1 -0.20 2.37 -14.47
N PRO A 2 -1.40 1.95 -14.05
CA PRO A 2 -1.94 2.36 -12.75
C PRO A 2 -1.00 1.90 -11.63
N THR A 3 -0.70 2.80 -10.71
CA THR A 3 0.09 2.54 -9.52
C THR A 3 -0.46 3.36 -8.36
N GLU A 4 -0.26 2.92 -7.13
CA GLU A 4 -0.96 3.47 -5.98
C GLU A 4 -0.07 3.47 -4.74
N VAL A 5 0.00 4.60 -4.04
CA VAL A 5 0.51 4.66 -2.68
C VAL A 5 -0.56 5.22 -1.74
N MET A 6 -0.74 4.59 -0.61
CA MET A 6 -1.51 5.14 0.50
C MET A 6 -0.62 5.26 1.73
N ILE A 7 -0.47 6.47 2.24
CA ILE A 7 0.30 6.76 3.44
C ILE A 7 -0.66 7.04 4.59
N ILE A 8 -0.55 6.29 5.69
CA ILE A 8 -1.20 6.60 6.96
C ILE A 8 -0.15 7.29 7.84
N ALA A 9 -0.41 8.52 8.24
CA ALA A 9 0.53 9.32 9.00
C ALA A 9 -0.16 10.09 10.12
N ASP A 10 0.49 10.18 11.28
CA ASP A 10 0.11 11.04 12.38
C ASP A 10 1.03 12.27 12.47
N LYS A 11 0.83 13.10 13.48
CA LYS A 11 1.61 14.32 13.73
C LYS A 11 3.12 14.11 13.88
N SER A 12 3.61 12.88 14.05
CA SER A 12 5.05 12.57 14.17
C SER A 12 5.75 12.51 12.83
N ALA A 13 4.99 12.41 11.73
CA ALA A 13 5.54 12.32 10.38
C ALA A 13 6.20 13.62 9.92
N ASN A 14 7.27 13.48 9.16
CA ASN A 14 7.91 14.62 8.49
C ASN A 14 7.14 14.97 7.21
N PRO A 15 6.52 16.16 7.12
CA PRO A 15 5.69 16.50 5.97
C PRO A 15 6.47 16.56 4.64
N ALA A 16 7.77 16.89 4.67
CA ALA A 16 8.58 16.90 3.47
C ALA A 16 8.87 15.48 2.95
N TRP A 17 9.02 14.50 3.84
CA TRP A 17 9.20 13.10 3.44
C TRP A 17 7.92 12.50 2.91
N VAL A 18 6.80 12.71 3.59
CA VAL A 18 5.47 12.26 3.13
C VAL A 18 5.16 12.84 1.74
N ALA A 19 5.45 14.14 1.52
CA ALA A 19 5.27 14.75 0.21
C ALA A 19 6.17 14.14 -0.86
N ALA A 20 7.42 13.81 -0.51
CA ALA A 20 8.36 13.17 -1.43
C ALA A 20 7.88 11.78 -1.86
N ASP A 21 7.36 10.96 -0.94
CA ASP A 21 6.84 9.63 -1.25
C ASP A 21 5.55 9.70 -2.10
N LEU A 22 4.65 10.66 -1.80
CA LEU A 22 3.48 10.92 -2.64
C LEU A 22 3.87 11.35 -4.06
N LEU A 23 4.90 12.20 -4.20
CA LEU A 23 5.39 12.66 -5.49
C LEU A 23 6.17 11.58 -6.25
N ALA A 24 6.95 10.75 -5.55
CA ALA A 24 7.62 9.60 -6.13
C ALA A 24 6.61 8.65 -6.80
N GLN A 25 5.44 8.46 -6.19
CA GLN A 25 4.36 7.71 -6.82
C GLN A 25 3.70 8.48 -7.97
N ALA A 26 3.42 9.76 -7.78
CA ALA A 26 2.70 10.58 -8.76
C ALA A 26 3.46 10.76 -10.08
N GLU A 27 4.79 10.74 -10.05
CA GLU A 27 5.63 10.95 -11.23
C GLU A 27 5.67 9.74 -12.19
N HIS A 28 5.26 8.55 -11.73
CA HIS A 28 5.29 7.33 -12.54
C HIS A 28 4.28 7.35 -13.68
N ASP A 29 3.07 7.85 -13.44
CA ASP A 29 2.01 7.86 -14.46
C ASP A 29 0.93 8.90 -14.11
N VAL A 30 0.31 9.47 -15.14
CA VAL A 30 -0.79 10.45 -14.98
C VAL A 30 -2.03 9.87 -14.28
N VAL A 31 -2.15 8.54 -14.22
CA VAL A 31 -3.22 7.83 -13.50
C VAL A 31 -2.76 7.24 -12.15
N ALA A 32 -1.56 7.58 -11.70
CA ALA A 32 -1.10 7.20 -10.38
C ALA A 32 -1.99 7.81 -9.28
N GLN A 33 -2.13 7.10 -8.16
CA GLN A 33 -3.03 7.49 -7.06
C GLN A 33 -2.25 7.67 -5.75
N PRO A 34 -1.67 8.84 -5.51
CA PRO A 34 -1.05 9.19 -4.23
C PRO A 34 -2.12 9.62 -3.23
N ILE A 35 -2.19 8.95 -2.07
CA ILE A 35 -3.21 9.17 -1.05
C ILE A 35 -2.55 9.31 0.31
N LEU A 36 -2.84 10.39 1.03
CA LEU A 36 -2.51 10.57 2.45
C LEU A 36 -3.78 10.42 3.29
N VAL A 37 -3.69 9.65 4.37
CA VAL A 37 -4.71 9.56 5.42
C VAL A 37 -4.08 10.00 6.73
N THR A 38 -4.64 11.02 7.38
CA THR A 38 -4.11 11.58 8.63
C THR A 38 -5.23 12.08 9.53
N ASP A 39 -4.99 12.10 10.85
CA ASP A 39 -5.85 12.75 11.84
C ASP A 39 -5.33 14.15 12.22
N ASP A 40 -4.25 14.62 11.62
CA ASP A 40 -3.66 15.93 11.89
C ASP A 40 -3.82 16.89 10.70
N ILE A 41 -4.66 17.91 10.89
CA ILE A 41 -4.91 18.96 9.87
C ILE A 41 -3.64 19.80 9.59
N ASN A 42 -2.74 19.96 10.55
CA ASN A 42 -1.52 20.72 10.33
C ASN A 42 -0.57 19.93 9.44
N LEU A 43 -0.40 18.63 9.70
CA LEU A 43 0.35 17.74 8.82
C LEU A 43 -0.22 17.76 7.40
N ALA A 44 -1.53 17.66 7.25
CA ALA A 44 -2.20 17.71 5.95
C ALA A 44 -1.87 19.00 5.17
N ASN A 45 -1.95 20.15 5.84
CA ASN A 45 -1.62 21.44 5.24
C ASN A 45 -0.13 21.56 4.88
N GLU A 46 0.75 21.12 5.77
CA GLU A 46 2.19 21.15 5.53
C GLU A 46 2.62 20.22 4.39
N VAL A 47 2.05 19.02 4.32
CA VAL A 47 2.27 18.09 3.18
C VAL A 47 1.80 18.71 1.88
N SER A 48 0.64 19.35 1.85
CA SER A 48 0.14 20.05 0.66
C SER A 48 1.12 21.15 0.20
N ASN A 49 1.63 21.95 1.13
CA ASN A 49 2.63 22.99 0.83
C ASN A 49 3.96 22.39 0.34
N GLN A 50 4.40 21.28 0.91
CA GLN A 50 5.61 20.58 0.50
C GLN A 50 5.47 19.98 -0.90
N ILE A 51 4.31 19.44 -1.25
CA ILE A 51 4.02 18.95 -2.62
C ILE A 51 4.23 20.09 -3.62
N GLU A 52 3.65 21.26 -3.39
CA GLU A 52 3.81 22.41 -4.29
C GLU A 52 5.29 22.82 -4.42
N THR A 53 6.00 22.92 -3.30
CA THR A 53 7.40 23.30 -3.26
C THR A 53 8.29 22.30 -4.02
N GLN A 54 8.10 21.02 -3.80
CA GLN A 54 8.93 19.99 -4.41
C GLN A 54 8.62 19.79 -5.89
N LEU A 55 7.37 19.98 -6.31
CA LEU A 55 6.98 19.97 -7.73
C LEU A 55 7.74 21.01 -8.57
N GLU A 56 8.12 22.15 -8.01
CA GLU A 56 8.85 23.17 -8.76
C GLU A 56 10.20 22.67 -9.31
N THR A 57 10.85 21.77 -8.58
CA THR A 57 12.18 21.23 -8.92
C THR A 57 12.13 19.86 -9.58
N LEU A 58 10.96 19.21 -9.60
CA LEU A 58 10.81 17.88 -10.15
C LEU A 58 10.87 17.90 -11.70
N THR A 59 11.73 17.08 -12.29
CA THR A 59 11.87 17.00 -13.76
C THR A 59 10.64 16.45 -14.43
N THR A 60 9.91 15.56 -13.75
CA THR A 60 8.66 14.89 -14.18
C THR A 60 7.40 15.63 -13.73
N LYS A 61 7.54 16.90 -13.34
CA LYS A 61 6.47 17.72 -12.73
C LYS A 61 5.14 17.71 -13.48
N ASN A 62 5.14 17.62 -14.81
CA ASN A 62 3.91 17.64 -15.60
C ASN A 62 3.09 16.36 -15.38
N THR A 63 3.74 15.20 -15.32
CA THR A 63 3.10 13.92 -15.03
C THR A 63 2.61 13.90 -13.59
N ALA A 64 3.48 14.26 -12.64
CA ALA A 64 3.14 14.29 -11.22
C ALA A 64 1.98 15.28 -10.93
N ARG A 65 1.99 16.48 -11.53
CA ARG A 65 0.91 17.47 -11.40
C ARG A 65 -0.42 16.88 -11.87
N GLN A 66 -0.45 16.28 -13.05
CA GLN A 66 -1.68 15.70 -13.59
C GLN A 66 -2.22 14.56 -12.70
N SER A 67 -1.34 13.73 -12.17
CA SER A 67 -1.69 12.67 -11.23
C SER A 67 -2.27 13.25 -9.93
N ILE A 68 -1.58 14.22 -9.30
CA ILE A 68 -2.03 14.88 -8.06
C ILE A 68 -3.38 15.56 -8.26
N ASP A 69 -3.55 16.35 -9.31
CA ASP A 69 -4.78 17.12 -9.54
C ASP A 69 -5.99 16.22 -9.79
N THR A 70 -5.78 15.07 -10.43
CA THR A 70 -6.87 14.15 -10.81
C THR A 70 -7.15 13.12 -9.72
N PHE A 71 -6.13 12.47 -9.20
CA PHE A 71 -6.23 11.30 -8.33
C PHE A 71 -5.66 11.50 -6.93
N GLY A 72 -4.81 12.52 -6.71
CA GLY A 72 -4.26 12.83 -5.39
C GLY A 72 -5.36 13.11 -4.37
N ARG A 73 -5.19 12.59 -3.16
CA ARG A 73 -6.16 12.81 -2.06
C ARG A 73 -5.43 12.97 -0.74
N ILE A 74 -5.86 13.96 0.03
CA ILE A 74 -5.57 14.07 1.46
C ILE A 74 -6.88 13.84 2.19
N ILE A 75 -6.96 12.80 2.98
CA ILE A 75 -8.15 12.38 3.73
C ILE A 75 -7.88 12.63 5.21
N ILE A 76 -8.64 13.54 5.79
CA ILE A 76 -8.57 13.82 7.22
C ILE A 76 -9.63 12.99 7.93
N VAL A 77 -9.21 12.25 8.95
CA VAL A 77 -10.05 11.35 9.72
C VAL A 77 -10.08 11.76 11.19
N ASP A 78 -11.14 11.40 11.91
CA ASP A 78 -11.24 11.63 13.35
C ASP A 78 -10.45 10.59 14.17
N SER A 79 -10.20 9.41 13.57
CA SER A 79 -9.52 8.29 14.23
C SER A 79 -8.71 7.47 13.22
N LEU A 80 -7.38 7.49 13.36
CA LEU A 80 -6.51 6.60 12.58
C LEU A 80 -6.79 5.12 12.91
N LYS A 81 -7.08 4.83 14.17
CA LYS A 81 -7.31 3.47 14.64
C LYS A 81 -8.47 2.77 13.92
N GLU A 82 -9.54 3.49 13.67
CA GLU A 82 -10.77 2.95 13.10
C GLU A 82 -10.88 3.29 11.61
N GLN A 83 -10.93 4.58 11.30
CA GLN A 83 -11.25 5.04 9.96
C GLN A 83 -10.09 4.83 8.97
N ALA A 84 -8.83 5.07 9.37
CA ALA A 84 -7.71 4.85 8.46
C ALA A 84 -7.54 3.37 8.11
N VAL A 85 -7.72 2.47 9.10
CA VAL A 85 -7.70 1.00 8.87
C VAL A 85 -8.83 0.57 7.95
N GLU A 86 -10.05 1.10 8.14
CA GLU A 86 -11.18 0.80 7.27
C GLU A 86 -10.91 1.26 5.83
N ILE A 87 -10.46 2.51 5.66
CA ILE A 87 -10.13 3.09 4.35
C ILE A 87 -9.05 2.27 3.66
N ALA A 88 -7.95 1.91 4.35
CA ALA A 88 -6.88 1.11 3.80
C ALA A 88 -7.37 -0.27 3.34
N ASN A 89 -8.11 -0.98 4.19
CA ASN A 89 -8.65 -2.30 3.85
C ASN A 89 -9.67 -2.25 2.71
N LYS A 90 -10.45 -1.18 2.61
CA LYS A 90 -11.43 -0.97 1.54
C LYS A 90 -10.76 -0.59 0.22
N LYS A 91 -9.78 0.30 0.26
CA LYS A 91 -8.97 0.71 -0.90
C LYS A 91 -8.11 -0.44 -1.39
N ALA A 92 -7.46 -1.16 -0.49
CA ALA A 92 -6.50 -2.22 -0.79
C ALA A 92 -5.38 -1.74 -1.74
N PRO A 93 -4.56 -0.77 -1.30
CA PRO A 93 -3.57 -0.13 -2.14
C PRO A 93 -2.44 -1.07 -2.53
N GLU A 94 -1.78 -0.76 -3.64
CA GLU A 94 -0.55 -1.42 -4.06
C GLU A 94 0.55 -1.28 -3.01
N HIS A 95 0.87 -0.03 -2.64
CA HIS A 95 1.81 0.31 -1.59
C HIS A 95 1.05 0.94 -0.43
N LEU A 96 1.21 0.36 0.76
CA LEU A 96 0.70 0.92 2.01
C LEU A 96 1.87 1.30 2.89
N GLU A 97 1.92 2.57 3.28
CA GLU A 97 2.96 3.10 4.14
C GLU A 97 2.35 3.57 5.47
N ILE A 98 2.99 3.24 6.58
CA ILE A 98 2.60 3.71 7.91
C ILE A 98 3.74 4.57 8.45
N SER A 99 3.62 5.88 8.19
CA SER A 99 4.61 6.89 8.58
C SER A 99 4.30 7.43 9.98
N MET A 100 4.61 6.64 10.99
CA MET A 100 4.37 6.91 12.40
C MET A 100 5.54 6.44 13.26
N GLU A 101 5.79 7.13 14.38
CA GLU A 101 6.70 6.65 15.41
C GLU A 101 6.21 5.34 16.04
N GLU A 102 7.14 4.63 16.66
CA GLU A 102 6.84 3.40 17.39
C GLU A 102 5.86 3.66 18.54
N SER A 103 4.70 3.01 18.48
CA SER A 103 3.61 3.23 19.44
C SER A 103 2.60 2.08 19.38
N GLU A 104 1.81 1.94 20.43
CA GLU A 104 0.69 0.98 20.45
C GLU A 104 -0.31 1.23 19.33
N LEU A 105 -0.52 2.49 18.96
CA LEU A 105 -1.41 2.85 17.85
C LEU A 105 -0.85 2.35 16.51
N ARG A 106 0.45 2.58 16.23
CA ARG A 106 1.10 2.07 15.02
C ARG A 106 1.00 0.55 14.95
N ASP A 107 1.32 -0.14 16.03
CA ASP A 107 1.29 -1.61 16.09
C ASP A 107 -0.13 -2.15 15.90
N PHE A 108 -1.13 -1.46 16.45
CA PHE A 108 -2.52 -1.78 16.20
C PHE A 108 -2.88 -1.64 14.72
N ILE A 109 -2.51 -0.51 14.08
CA ILE A 109 -2.78 -0.28 12.65
C ILE A 109 -2.10 -1.35 11.81
N VAL A 110 -0.81 -1.61 12.04
CA VAL A 110 -0.02 -2.65 11.35
C VAL A 110 -0.69 -4.03 11.43
N SER A 111 -1.19 -4.39 12.62
CA SER A 111 -1.86 -5.69 12.82
C SER A 111 -3.28 -5.76 12.26
N SER A 112 -3.90 -4.61 11.98
CA SER A 112 -5.31 -4.51 11.56
C SER A 112 -5.49 -4.32 10.04
N VAL A 113 -4.47 -3.80 9.35
CA VAL A 113 -4.50 -3.71 7.88
C VAL A 113 -4.23 -5.10 7.29
N ARG A 114 -4.96 -5.46 6.24
CA ARG A 114 -4.93 -6.81 5.65
C ARG A 114 -4.82 -6.82 4.14
N ASN A 115 -5.28 -5.76 3.49
CA ASN A 115 -5.40 -5.69 2.05
C ASN A 115 -4.41 -4.65 1.51
N TYR A 116 -3.23 -5.09 1.11
CA TYR A 116 -2.18 -4.27 0.49
C TYR A 116 -1.27 -5.15 -0.36
N GLY A 117 -0.57 -4.57 -1.31
CA GLY A 117 0.46 -5.27 -2.07
C GLY A 117 1.74 -5.40 -1.25
N SER A 118 2.30 -4.28 -0.81
CA SER A 118 3.44 -4.21 0.13
C SER A 118 3.15 -3.23 1.25
N LEU A 119 3.66 -3.53 2.45
CA LEU A 119 3.53 -2.70 3.64
C LEU A 119 4.90 -2.18 4.09
N PHE A 120 5.01 -0.87 4.25
CA PHE A 120 6.20 -0.15 4.69
C PHE A 120 5.90 0.47 6.06
N ILE A 121 6.79 0.26 7.05
CA ILE A 121 6.50 0.60 8.44
C ILE A 121 7.58 1.54 8.99
N GLY A 122 7.16 2.70 9.48
CA GLY A 122 8.01 3.72 10.08
C GLY A 122 8.54 4.74 9.08
N HIS A 123 8.95 5.91 9.61
CA HIS A 123 9.34 7.08 8.81
C HIS A 123 10.49 6.86 7.82
N SER A 124 11.32 5.85 8.04
CA SER A 124 12.48 5.57 7.19
C SER A 124 12.22 4.48 6.16
N SER A 125 11.01 3.98 6.08
CA SER A 125 10.64 2.84 5.22
C SER A 125 9.94 3.34 3.95
N ALA A 126 10.61 4.20 3.19
CA ALA A 126 10.10 4.71 1.93
C ALA A 126 9.88 3.57 0.90
N GLU A 127 8.83 3.69 0.11
CA GLU A 127 8.43 2.72 -0.93
C GLU A 127 9.59 2.38 -1.88
N VAL A 128 10.39 3.37 -2.26
CA VAL A 128 11.51 3.21 -3.18
C VAL A 128 12.51 2.12 -2.75
N PHE A 129 12.63 1.82 -1.47
CA PHE A 129 13.49 0.72 -1.01
C PHE A 129 12.99 -0.66 -1.44
N GLY A 130 11.71 -0.81 -1.74
CA GLY A 130 11.13 -2.03 -2.28
C GLY A 130 11.64 -2.38 -3.68
N ASP A 131 12.08 -1.39 -4.44
CA ASP A 131 12.57 -1.54 -5.82
C ASP A 131 14.02 -2.03 -5.89
N TYR A 132 14.73 -2.04 -4.77
CA TYR A 132 16.14 -2.39 -4.71
C TYR A 132 16.38 -3.71 -3.97
N ALA A 133 17.46 -3.80 -3.22
CA ALA A 133 17.93 -5.04 -2.59
C ALA A 133 17.16 -5.47 -1.31
N ALA A 134 15.99 -4.91 -1.04
CA ALA A 134 15.17 -5.25 0.13
C ALA A 134 14.47 -6.61 0.03
N GLY A 135 14.47 -7.23 -1.17
CA GLY A 135 13.90 -8.57 -1.39
C GLY A 135 12.38 -8.61 -1.53
N LEU A 136 11.72 -7.47 -1.63
CA LEU A 136 10.28 -7.39 -1.88
C LEU A 136 9.97 -7.69 -3.36
N ASN A 137 8.74 -8.17 -3.61
CA ASN A 137 8.26 -8.32 -4.97
C ASN A 137 7.83 -6.97 -5.54
N HIS A 138 8.31 -6.66 -6.75
CA HIS A 138 8.01 -5.42 -7.46
C HIS A 138 6.71 -5.48 -8.27
N THR A 139 6.21 -6.68 -8.62
CA THR A 139 4.96 -6.86 -9.34
C THR A 139 3.81 -7.05 -8.37
N LEU A 140 3.17 -5.95 -8.02
CA LEU A 140 2.17 -5.86 -6.96
C LEU A 140 0.74 -5.69 -7.52
N PRO A 141 -0.29 -6.04 -6.73
CA PRO A 141 -1.68 -5.87 -7.13
C PRO A 141 -2.12 -4.42 -7.03
N THR A 142 -2.78 -3.89 -8.07
CA THR A 142 -3.38 -2.56 -8.13
C THR A 142 -4.90 -2.63 -8.20
N SER A 143 -5.58 -1.48 -8.12
CA SER A 143 -7.03 -1.37 -8.35
C SER A 143 -7.88 -2.28 -7.45
N GLY A 144 -7.46 -2.44 -6.19
CA GLY A 144 -8.14 -3.25 -5.19
C GLY A 144 -7.90 -4.75 -5.30
N ALA A 145 -7.04 -5.22 -6.21
CA ALA A 145 -6.70 -6.62 -6.35
C ALA A 145 -5.98 -7.20 -5.12
N ALA A 146 -5.39 -6.36 -4.28
CA ALA A 146 -4.79 -6.78 -3.01
C ALA A 146 -5.77 -7.42 -2.01
N LYS A 147 -7.08 -7.37 -2.28
CA LYS A 147 -8.10 -8.10 -1.53
C LYS A 147 -8.04 -9.62 -1.71
N TYR A 148 -7.43 -10.09 -2.80
CA TYR A 148 -7.42 -11.52 -3.13
C TYR A 148 -6.09 -12.05 -3.67
N THR A 149 -5.09 -11.19 -3.91
CA THR A 149 -3.75 -11.59 -4.36
C THR A 149 -2.68 -10.71 -3.75
N GLY A 150 -1.48 -11.26 -3.51
CA GLY A 150 -0.31 -10.52 -3.04
C GLY A 150 0.68 -10.15 -4.16
N GLY A 151 0.29 -10.30 -5.42
CA GLY A 151 1.17 -10.06 -6.56
C GLY A 151 1.94 -11.31 -7.01
N LEU A 152 2.99 -11.11 -7.79
CA LEU A 152 3.77 -12.19 -8.37
C LEU A 152 4.53 -12.98 -7.29
N SER A 153 4.43 -14.30 -7.34
CA SER A 153 5.15 -15.19 -6.44
C SER A 153 5.54 -16.49 -7.13
N VAL A 154 6.52 -17.21 -6.58
CA VAL A 154 6.93 -18.54 -7.09
C VAL A 154 5.74 -19.50 -7.14
N ARG A 155 4.77 -19.36 -6.22
CA ARG A 155 3.58 -20.21 -6.18
C ARG A 155 2.73 -20.14 -7.47
N MET A 156 2.75 -19.01 -8.17
CA MET A 156 2.02 -18.83 -9.43
C MET A 156 2.57 -19.67 -10.58
N PHE A 157 3.83 -20.13 -10.46
CA PHE A 157 4.48 -21.01 -11.43
C PHE A 157 4.43 -22.49 -11.03
N LEU A 158 3.77 -22.81 -9.90
CA LEU A 158 3.61 -24.18 -9.44
C LEU A 158 2.20 -24.68 -9.78
N LYS A 159 2.17 -25.95 -10.19
CA LYS A 159 0.90 -26.67 -10.47
C LYS A 159 0.63 -27.65 -9.35
N THR A 160 -0.53 -27.52 -8.72
CA THR A 160 -1.02 -28.53 -7.77
C THR A 160 -1.58 -29.72 -8.57
N VAL A 161 -1.09 -30.92 -8.26
CA VAL A 161 -1.63 -32.16 -8.81
C VAL A 161 -2.06 -33.06 -7.68
N THR A 162 -3.14 -33.82 -7.89
CA THR A 162 -3.65 -34.80 -6.93
C THR A 162 -3.56 -36.20 -7.52
N THR A 163 -3.24 -37.19 -6.68
CA THR A 163 -3.22 -38.59 -7.06
C THR A 163 -4.01 -39.39 -6.04
N LEU A 164 -4.97 -40.19 -6.50
CA LEU A 164 -5.70 -41.14 -5.68
C LEU A 164 -5.26 -42.57 -6.06
N ARG A 165 -4.87 -43.34 -5.07
CA ARG A 165 -4.65 -44.80 -5.22
C ARG A 165 -5.48 -45.54 -4.17
N VAL A 166 -6.46 -46.30 -4.61
CA VAL A 166 -7.21 -47.17 -3.73
C VAL A 166 -6.52 -48.54 -3.65
N LYS A 167 -6.29 -49.03 -2.43
CA LYS A 167 -5.75 -50.41 -2.24
C LYS A 167 -6.83 -51.43 -2.57
N GLU A 168 -6.40 -52.51 -3.16
CA GLU A 168 -7.28 -53.66 -3.45
C GLU A 168 -7.98 -54.13 -2.16
N GLY A 169 -9.30 -54.32 -2.20
CA GLY A 169 -10.12 -54.62 -1.03
C GLY A 169 -10.66 -53.44 -0.20
N SER A 170 -10.15 -52.20 -0.41
CA SER A 170 -10.61 -51.03 0.37
C SER A 170 -11.84 -50.33 -0.22
N ALA A 171 -12.30 -50.75 -1.39
CA ALA A 171 -13.44 -50.10 -2.09
C ALA A 171 -14.75 -50.13 -1.30
N GLY A 172 -14.93 -51.12 -0.38
CA GLY A 172 -16.11 -51.24 0.48
C GLY A 172 -16.21 -50.17 1.56
N SER A 173 -15.07 -49.70 2.08
CA SER A 173 -15.05 -48.67 3.13
C SER A 173 -15.28 -47.25 2.63
N ILE A 174 -15.16 -47.00 1.32
CA ILE A 174 -15.43 -45.68 0.70
C ILE A 174 -16.94 -45.47 0.50
N LYS A 175 -17.74 -46.56 0.44
CA LYS A 175 -19.21 -46.49 0.28
C LYS A 175 -19.95 -46.11 1.55
N SER A 176 -19.32 -46.14 2.72
CA SER A 176 -19.91 -45.88 4.03
C SER A 176 -19.49 -44.52 4.66
N ALA A 177 -18.75 -43.69 3.94
CA ALA A 177 -18.40 -42.31 4.29
C ALA A 177 -19.21 -41.35 3.42
#